data_4d663fa73977865d178bbd0b7ec38987
#
_entry.id   4d663fa73977865d178bbd0b7ec38987
#
_cell.length_a   1.000
_cell.length_b   1.000
_cell.length_c   1.000
_cell.angle_alpha   90.00
_cell.angle_beta   90.00
_cell.angle_gamma   90.00
#
_symmetry.space_group_name_H-M   'P 1'
#
loop_
_entity.id
_entity.type
_entity.pdbx_description
1 polymer ?
#
loop_
_entity_poly.entity_id
_entity_poly.type
_entity_poly.pdbx_seq_one_letter_code
_entity_poly.pdbx_strand_id
1 'polypeptide(L)'
;MSSKAIPFKPERKHIIGHEGLKPLLLAIVIGTVGGFVFNWLKMPLAWMLGACVFSTIAAFAGLRIGMRVRLRQGMIIIMGVLLGSGFTPDLVQQLGKWGVSLCVLTGMTMTGATLGYFWFRRFTTWDKVTCYFAAMPGGLNDMTIMGGAMGGQERAIALAHALRILTVVLTIPVWYRLVAGAQTSVLTMVHGPTNNDWKDYAVLIGCGLIGAVVGRLLRLPASFMMGPMLMSAIAHLAGLTNSKPPGELVAAAQIVMGAGIGCRFVGAAIDQLHKELGASIGAAVILIGCAVIFAKATVALTGLNLDATVLSYAPGGFAEMSLIGLALGIEVAMVATHHLFRLFLIVLTSPFISRFVLTRGR
;
A
#
# COMPACT_ATOMS: atom_id res chain seq x y z
N MET A 1 -38.45 -22.87 -24.26
CA MET A 1 -37.93 -23.25 -22.92
C MET A 1 -37.23 -22.05 -22.34
N SER A 2 -37.89 -21.39 -21.39
CA SER A 2 -37.46 -20.14 -20.76
C SER A 2 -36.41 -20.45 -19.71
N SER A 3 -35.16 -20.04 -19.91
CA SER A 3 -34.08 -20.09 -18.93
C SER A 3 -34.33 -19.01 -17.88
N LYS A 4 -34.83 -19.41 -16.71
CA LYS A 4 -34.93 -18.55 -15.52
C LYS A 4 -33.50 -18.21 -15.07
N ALA A 5 -33.07 -16.98 -15.30
CA ALA A 5 -31.86 -16.42 -14.69
C ALA A 5 -32.05 -16.42 -13.16
N ILE A 6 -31.23 -17.19 -12.46
CA ILE A 6 -31.14 -17.17 -10.99
C ILE A 6 -30.58 -15.80 -10.59
N PRO A 7 -31.33 -15.01 -9.78
CA PRO A 7 -30.79 -13.73 -9.33
C PRO A 7 -29.60 -13.99 -8.41
N PHE A 8 -28.41 -13.61 -8.87
CA PHE A 8 -27.17 -13.62 -8.09
C PHE A 8 -27.32 -12.60 -6.95
N LYS A 9 -27.61 -13.10 -5.75
CA LYS A 9 -27.53 -12.32 -4.52
C LYS A 9 -26.05 -12.18 -4.18
N PRO A 10 -25.44 -10.98 -4.21
CA PRO A 10 -24.07 -10.85 -3.78
C PRO A 10 -24.01 -11.12 -2.27
N GLU A 11 -23.53 -12.28 -1.88
CA GLU A 11 -23.09 -12.48 -0.50
C GLU A 11 -21.92 -11.53 -0.26
N ARG A 12 -22.20 -10.38 0.36
CA ARG A 12 -21.19 -9.48 0.92
C ARG A 12 -20.55 -10.17 2.14
N LYS A 13 -19.82 -11.25 1.94
CA LYS A 13 -18.88 -11.76 2.93
C LYS A 13 -17.61 -10.94 2.80
N HIS A 14 -17.41 -10.08 3.75
CA HIS A 14 -16.22 -9.26 3.93
C HIS A 14 -14.95 -10.11 3.79
N ILE A 15 -14.10 -9.79 2.80
CA ILE A 15 -12.80 -10.42 2.52
C ILE A 15 -11.74 -10.06 3.61
N ILE A 16 -12.16 -9.63 4.77
CA ILE A 16 -11.26 -9.25 5.87
C ILE A 16 -11.58 -10.16 7.05
N GLY A 17 -10.87 -11.29 7.15
CA GLY A 17 -10.79 -12.15 8.33
C GLY A 17 -12.05 -12.29 9.20
N HIS A 18 -12.06 -13.21 10.12
CA HIS A 18 -13.18 -13.40 11.05
C HIS A 18 -13.41 -12.13 11.89
N GLU A 19 -14.62 -11.54 11.82
CA GLU A 19 -15.04 -10.45 12.70
C GLU A 19 -15.29 -11.02 14.11
N GLY A 20 -14.39 -10.73 15.05
CA GLY A 20 -14.51 -11.14 16.43
C GLY A 20 -13.39 -10.55 17.28
N LEU A 21 -13.58 -10.51 18.60
CA LEU A 21 -12.55 -10.02 19.51
C LEU A 21 -11.37 -11.01 19.57
N LYS A 22 -11.63 -12.31 19.61
CA LYS A 22 -10.59 -13.36 19.66
C LYS A 22 -9.68 -13.35 18.43
N PRO A 23 -10.20 -13.38 17.17
CA PRO A 23 -9.36 -13.24 15.96
C PRO A 23 -8.54 -11.96 15.93
N LEU A 24 -9.11 -10.83 16.39
CA LEU A 24 -8.41 -9.55 16.47
C LEU A 24 -7.25 -9.58 17.47
N LEU A 25 -7.51 -10.04 18.69
CA LEU A 25 -6.47 -10.13 19.73
C LEU A 25 -5.35 -11.07 19.28
N LEU A 26 -5.70 -12.21 18.67
CA LEU A 26 -4.70 -13.14 18.16
C LEU A 26 -3.85 -12.51 17.06
N ALA A 27 -4.44 -11.76 16.12
CA ALA A 27 -3.70 -11.04 15.10
C ALA A 27 -2.75 -10.00 15.67
N ILE A 28 -3.19 -9.24 16.70
CA ILE A 28 -2.36 -8.24 17.37
C ILE A 28 -1.20 -8.91 18.13
N VAL A 29 -1.47 -9.97 18.90
CA VAL A 29 -0.43 -10.69 19.64
C VAL A 29 0.62 -11.26 18.70
N ILE A 30 0.20 -11.98 17.67
CA ILE A 30 1.11 -12.56 16.66
C ILE A 30 1.89 -11.44 15.95
N GLY A 31 1.21 -10.36 15.57
CA GLY A 31 1.86 -9.20 14.96
C GLY A 31 2.88 -8.52 15.87
N THR A 32 2.58 -8.39 17.15
CA THR A 32 3.51 -7.81 18.14
C THR A 32 4.74 -8.70 18.35
N VAL A 33 4.55 -10.02 18.47
CA VAL A 33 5.66 -10.97 18.58
C VAL A 33 6.55 -10.88 17.32
N GLY A 34 5.93 -10.88 16.14
CA GLY A 34 6.68 -10.72 14.88
C GLY A 34 7.43 -9.40 14.81
N GLY A 35 6.79 -8.30 15.21
CA GLY A 35 7.40 -6.97 15.29
C GLY A 35 8.60 -6.96 16.24
N PHE A 36 8.49 -7.59 17.39
CA PHE A 36 9.57 -7.70 18.37
C PHE A 36 10.76 -8.50 17.81
N VAL A 37 10.51 -9.64 17.17
CA VAL A 37 11.55 -10.47 16.52
C VAL A 37 12.29 -9.68 15.46
N PHE A 38 11.57 -8.97 14.58
CA PHE A 38 12.18 -8.17 13.52
C PHE A 38 12.92 -6.93 14.07
N ASN A 39 12.44 -6.36 15.17
CA ASN A 39 13.13 -5.29 15.86
C ASN A 39 14.45 -5.76 16.48
N TRP A 40 14.46 -6.95 17.08
CA TRP A 40 15.68 -7.59 17.57
C TRP A 40 16.68 -7.88 16.44
N LEU A 41 16.19 -8.28 15.27
CA LEU A 41 16.99 -8.47 14.05
C LEU A 41 17.41 -7.12 13.41
N LYS A 42 17.06 -5.97 14.00
CA LYS A 42 17.34 -4.62 13.48
C LYS A 42 16.86 -4.41 12.04
N MET A 43 15.69 -4.98 11.69
CA MET A 43 15.11 -4.80 10.36
C MET A 43 14.47 -3.42 10.24
N PRO A 44 14.56 -2.76 9.08
CA PRO A 44 13.81 -1.53 8.82
C PRO A 44 12.31 -1.82 8.90
N LEU A 45 11.54 -0.87 9.44
CA LEU A 45 10.08 -1.06 9.66
C LEU A 45 9.72 -2.36 10.41
N ALA A 46 10.53 -2.72 11.39
CA ALA A 46 10.46 -3.98 12.11
C ALA A 46 9.06 -4.37 12.57
N TRP A 47 8.31 -3.41 13.13
CA TRP A 47 6.96 -3.62 13.64
C TRP A 47 5.96 -3.96 12.53
N MET A 48 6.08 -3.31 11.36
CA MET A 48 5.21 -3.58 10.22
C MET A 48 5.58 -4.88 9.51
N LEU A 49 6.87 -5.08 9.20
CA LEU A 49 7.34 -6.27 8.49
C LEU A 49 7.15 -7.54 9.31
N GLY A 50 7.53 -7.50 10.59
CA GLY A 50 7.38 -8.63 11.49
C GLY A 50 5.91 -9.02 11.69
N ALA A 51 5.03 -8.01 11.91
CA ALA A 51 3.60 -8.27 12.00
C ALA A 51 3.04 -8.86 10.71
N CYS A 52 3.48 -8.38 9.54
CA CYS A 52 3.06 -8.87 8.24
C CYS A 52 3.46 -10.33 8.02
N VAL A 53 4.74 -10.67 8.25
CA VAL A 53 5.27 -12.02 8.04
C VAL A 53 4.62 -13.02 9.00
N PHE A 54 4.61 -12.73 10.29
CA PHE A 54 4.07 -13.65 11.30
C PHE A 54 2.57 -13.87 11.15
N SER A 55 1.81 -12.81 10.84
CA SER A 55 0.37 -12.95 10.56
C SER A 55 0.12 -13.70 9.25
N THR A 56 0.96 -13.54 8.23
CA THR A 56 0.85 -14.31 6.98
C THR A 56 1.12 -15.79 7.22
N ILE A 57 2.17 -16.13 7.97
CA ILE A 57 2.49 -17.52 8.36
C ILE A 57 1.33 -18.09 9.18
N ALA A 58 0.80 -17.36 10.16
CA ALA A 58 -0.33 -17.79 10.97
C ALA A 58 -1.60 -18.04 10.13
N ALA A 59 -1.87 -17.18 9.14
CA ALA A 59 -2.99 -17.35 8.22
C ALA A 59 -2.83 -18.63 7.38
N PHE A 60 -1.64 -18.89 6.86
CA PHE A 60 -1.34 -20.10 6.11
C PHE A 60 -1.34 -21.36 6.99
N ALA A 61 -0.97 -21.25 8.27
CA ALA A 61 -1.12 -22.33 9.25
C ALA A 61 -2.58 -22.62 9.65
N GLY A 62 -3.55 -21.92 9.04
CA GLY A 62 -4.98 -22.13 9.28
C GLY A 62 -5.53 -21.43 10.53
N LEU A 63 -4.75 -20.56 11.18
CA LEU A 63 -5.22 -19.80 12.34
C LEU A 63 -6.27 -18.77 11.92
N ARG A 64 -7.35 -18.72 12.69
CA ARG A 64 -8.45 -17.76 12.47
C ARG A 64 -8.09 -16.41 13.05
N ILE A 65 -7.28 -15.64 12.34
CA ILE A 65 -6.92 -14.26 12.68
C ILE A 65 -7.78 -13.28 11.88
N GLY A 66 -7.93 -12.05 12.36
CA GLY A 66 -8.72 -11.03 11.67
C GLY A 66 -8.42 -9.62 12.15
N MET A 67 -8.64 -8.63 11.27
CA MET A 67 -8.41 -7.22 11.58
C MET A 67 -9.70 -6.42 11.40
N ARG A 68 -10.10 -5.66 12.44
CA ARG A 68 -11.28 -4.79 12.34
C ARG A 68 -10.99 -3.59 11.46
N VAL A 69 -11.88 -3.32 10.50
CA VAL A 69 -11.76 -2.20 9.55
C VAL A 69 -11.62 -0.86 10.27
N ARG A 70 -12.44 -0.61 11.31
CA ARG A 70 -12.41 0.65 12.08
C ARG A 70 -11.07 0.89 12.79
N LEU A 71 -10.51 -0.17 13.40
CA LEU A 71 -9.19 -0.08 14.04
C LEU A 71 -8.11 0.25 13.01
N ARG A 72 -8.11 -0.47 11.89
CA ARG A 72 -7.17 -0.22 10.79
C ARG A 72 -7.30 1.20 10.23
N GLN A 73 -8.51 1.72 10.08
CA GLN A 73 -8.76 3.09 9.64
C GLN A 73 -8.20 4.12 10.63
N GLY A 74 -8.40 3.92 11.95
CA GLY A 74 -7.81 4.79 12.97
C GLY A 74 -6.27 4.82 12.91
N MET A 75 -5.64 3.65 12.71
CA MET A 75 -4.18 3.57 12.57
C MET A 75 -3.67 4.22 11.27
N ILE A 76 -4.43 4.11 10.18
CA ILE A 76 -4.11 4.80 8.91
C ILE A 76 -4.17 6.33 9.06
N ILE A 77 -5.09 6.87 9.87
CA ILE A 77 -5.16 8.31 10.18
C ILE A 77 -3.87 8.78 10.84
N ILE A 78 -3.39 8.04 11.87
CA ILE A 78 -2.13 8.35 12.57
C ILE A 78 -0.96 8.37 11.59
N MET A 79 -0.92 7.38 10.69
CA MET A 79 0.11 7.30 9.66
C MET A 79 0.02 8.46 8.66
N GLY A 80 -1.21 8.88 8.30
CA GLY A 80 -1.42 10.07 7.48
C GLY A 80 -0.84 11.33 8.12
N VAL A 81 -1.14 11.56 9.41
CA VAL A 81 -0.58 12.70 10.17
C VAL A 81 0.96 12.64 10.18
N LEU A 82 1.55 11.45 10.45
CA LEU A 82 2.99 11.26 10.44
C LEU A 82 3.60 11.60 9.07
N LEU A 83 3.00 11.13 7.99
CA LEU A 83 3.51 11.38 6.64
C LEU A 83 3.40 12.86 6.24
N GLY A 84 2.34 13.55 6.70
CA GLY A 84 2.17 14.98 6.49
C GLY A 84 3.27 15.83 7.15
N SER A 85 3.83 15.37 8.28
CA SER A 85 4.96 16.04 8.92
C SER A 85 6.27 15.99 8.11
N GLY A 86 6.33 15.19 7.05
CA GLY A 86 7.48 15.12 6.14
C GLY A 86 7.44 16.15 5.00
N PHE A 87 6.41 17.00 4.94
CA PHE A 87 6.33 18.06 3.93
C PHE A 87 7.05 19.32 4.40
N THR A 88 8.05 19.75 3.63
CA THR A 88 8.87 20.93 3.90
C THR A 88 8.72 21.97 2.79
N PRO A 89 8.96 23.28 3.04
CA PRO A 89 8.86 24.33 2.02
C PRO A 89 9.78 24.14 0.81
N ASP A 90 10.91 23.47 0.99
CA ASP A 90 11.91 23.24 -0.07
C ASP A 90 11.40 22.34 -1.21
N LEU A 91 10.31 21.60 -0.97
CA LEU A 91 9.66 20.72 -1.97
C LEU A 91 9.14 21.49 -3.19
N VAL A 92 8.77 22.75 -3.02
CA VAL A 92 8.22 23.58 -4.10
C VAL A 92 9.24 23.72 -5.24
N GLN A 93 10.53 23.76 -4.94
CA GLN A 93 11.61 23.87 -5.93
C GLN A 93 11.77 22.62 -6.81
N GLN A 94 11.29 21.47 -6.33
CA GLN A 94 11.41 20.20 -7.05
C GLN A 94 10.18 19.85 -7.92
N LEU A 95 9.08 20.58 -7.80
CA LEU A 95 7.82 20.29 -8.49
C LEU A 95 7.96 20.21 -10.02
N GLY A 96 8.82 21.03 -10.63
CA GLY A 96 9.10 20.99 -12.07
C GLY A 96 9.68 19.64 -12.52
N LYS A 97 10.60 19.06 -11.75
CA LYS A 97 11.22 17.76 -12.03
C LYS A 97 10.22 16.61 -11.82
N TRP A 98 9.28 16.77 -10.88
CA TRP A 98 8.23 15.79 -10.63
C TRP A 98 7.28 15.65 -11.81
N GLY A 99 7.01 16.74 -12.56
CA GLY A 99 6.18 16.68 -13.77
C GLY A 99 6.71 15.66 -14.79
N VAL A 100 8.01 15.72 -15.09
CA VAL A 100 8.67 14.73 -15.97
C VAL A 100 8.59 13.34 -15.39
N SER A 101 8.87 13.20 -14.09
CA SER A 101 8.80 11.92 -13.39
C SER A 101 7.41 11.30 -13.43
N LEU A 102 6.33 12.09 -13.28
CA LEU A 102 4.94 11.62 -13.39
C LEU A 102 4.58 11.14 -14.79
N CYS A 103 5.09 11.78 -15.84
CA CYS A 103 4.94 11.32 -17.22
C CYS A 103 5.61 9.95 -17.42
N VAL A 104 6.84 9.79 -16.92
CA VAL A 104 7.58 8.52 -17.01
C VAL A 104 6.89 7.43 -16.18
N LEU A 105 6.36 7.77 -14.98
CA LEU A 105 5.54 6.86 -14.16
C LEU A 105 4.30 6.37 -14.90
N THR A 106 3.67 7.22 -15.71
CA THR A 106 2.53 6.82 -16.54
C THR A 106 2.96 5.74 -17.56
N GLY A 107 4.07 5.95 -18.28
CA GLY A 107 4.64 4.96 -19.19
C GLY A 107 5.02 3.66 -18.49
N MET A 108 5.67 3.75 -17.32
CA MET A 108 5.99 2.59 -16.48
C MET A 108 4.73 1.82 -16.07
N THR A 109 3.69 2.51 -15.63
CA THR A 109 2.43 1.90 -15.20
C THR A 109 1.76 1.13 -16.32
N MET A 110 1.69 1.71 -17.52
CA MET A 110 1.12 1.07 -18.71
C MET A 110 1.96 -0.14 -19.17
N THR A 111 3.27 0.00 -19.22
CA THR A 111 4.19 -1.09 -19.58
C THR A 111 4.09 -2.24 -18.57
N GLY A 112 4.17 -1.95 -17.29
CA GLY A 112 4.08 -2.96 -16.23
C GLY A 112 2.74 -3.68 -16.21
N ALA A 113 1.62 -2.95 -16.38
CA ALA A 113 0.29 -3.55 -16.49
C ALA A 113 0.16 -4.46 -17.72
N THR A 114 0.71 -4.05 -18.86
CA THR A 114 0.70 -4.85 -20.09
C THR A 114 1.52 -6.13 -19.94
N LEU A 115 2.73 -6.03 -19.43
CA LEU A 115 3.59 -7.19 -19.16
C LEU A 115 2.95 -8.13 -18.14
N GLY A 116 2.39 -7.59 -17.05
CA GLY A 116 1.66 -8.36 -16.04
C GLY A 116 0.42 -9.06 -16.61
N TYR A 117 -0.33 -8.39 -17.49
CA TYR A 117 -1.47 -9.01 -18.17
C TYR A 117 -1.06 -10.23 -18.99
N PHE A 118 -0.05 -10.11 -19.85
CA PHE A 118 0.43 -11.23 -20.65
C PHE A 118 1.05 -12.33 -19.80
N TRP A 119 1.72 -11.98 -18.72
CA TRP A 119 2.24 -12.92 -17.73
C TRP A 119 1.12 -13.76 -17.12
N PHE A 120 0.06 -13.14 -16.56
CA PHE A 120 -1.07 -13.88 -16.02
C PHE A 120 -1.78 -14.71 -17.08
N ARG A 121 -1.97 -14.20 -18.28
CA ARG A 121 -2.54 -14.94 -19.41
C ARG A 121 -1.74 -16.19 -19.76
N ARG A 122 -0.43 -16.17 -19.58
CA ARG A 122 0.47 -17.29 -19.91
C ARG A 122 0.57 -18.33 -18.79
N PHE A 123 0.52 -17.91 -17.55
CA PHE A 123 0.84 -18.76 -16.39
C PHE A 123 -0.36 -19.10 -15.49
N THR A 124 -1.54 -18.55 -15.79
CA THR A 124 -2.78 -18.87 -15.07
C THR A 124 -3.88 -19.30 -16.04
N THR A 125 -4.93 -19.92 -15.52
CA THR A 125 -6.15 -20.26 -16.24
C THR A 125 -7.23 -19.18 -16.12
N TRP A 126 -6.87 -18.01 -15.62
CA TRP A 126 -7.81 -16.92 -15.38
C TRP A 126 -8.37 -16.34 -16.68
N ASP A 127 -9.61 -15.88 -16.61
CA ASP A 127 -10.25 -15.16 -17.72
C ASP A 127 -9.57 -13.81 -17.99
N LYS A 128 -9.88 -13.19 -19.14
CA LYS A 128 -9.26 -11.92 -19.57
C LYS A 128 -9.50 -10.78 -18.58
N VAL A 129 -10.70 -10.71 -17.98
CA VAL A 129 -11.08 -9.66 -17.01
C VAL A 129 -10.25 -9.80 -15.74
N THR A 130 -10.18 -11.01 -15.21
CA THR A 130 -9.39 -11.33 -14.01
C THR A 130 -7.91 -11.01 -14.23
N CYS A 131 -7.32 -11.44 -15.36
CA CYS A 131 -5.91 -11.13 -15.69
C CYS A 131 -5.66 -9.62 -15.80
N TYR A 132 -6.58 -8.88 -16.42
CA TYR A 132 -6.47 -7.44 -16.57
C TYR A 132 -6.43 -6.72 -15.23
N PHE A 133 -7.44 -6.96 -14.39
CA PHE A 133 -7.52 -6.29 -13.09
C PHE A 133 -6.45 -6.77 -12.10
N ALA A 134 -6.01 -8.02 -12.17
CA ALA A 134 -4.90 -8.53 -11.37
C ALA A 134 -3.54 -7.89 -11.74
N ALA A 135 -3.34 -7.57 -13.03
CA ALA A 135 -2.10 -6.96 -13.52
C ALA A 135 -1.99 -5.45 -13.23
N MET A 136 -3.13 -4.74 -13.11
CA MET A 136 -3.12 -3.29 -12.87
C MET A 136 -2.50 -2.96 -11.51
N PRO A 137 -1.49 -2.06 -11.43
CA PRO A 137 -0.87 -1.69 -10.16
C PRO A 137 -1.70 -0.66 -9.37
N GLY A 138 -3.00 -0.88 -9.29
CA GLY A 138 -3.99 -0.05 -8.58
C GLY A 138 -4.21 -0.45 -7.12
N GLY A 139 -5.19 0.19 -6.48
CA GLY A 139 -5.66 -0.15 -5.13
C GLY A 139 -6.32 -1.52 -5.11
N LEU A 140 -5.99 -2.36 -4.10
CA LEU A 140 -6.53 -3.71 -4.00
C LEU A 140 -8.07 -3.72 -4.01
N ASN A 141 -8.69 -2.89 -3.18
CA ASN A 141 -10.14 -2.86 -3.06
C ASN A 141 -10.81 -2.37 -4.37
N ASP A 142 -10.25 -1.31 -4.96
CA ASP A 142 -10.81 -0.70 -6.18
C ASP A 142 -10.74 -1.69 -7.35
N MET A 143 -9.59 -2.34 -7.54
CA MET A 143 -9.41 -3.31 -8.62
C MET A 143 -10.25 -4.57 -8.42
N THR A 144 -10.41 -5.03 -7.17
CA THR A 144 -11.26 -6.19 -6.86
C THR A 144 -12.73 -5.89 -7.14
N ILE A 145 -13.24 -4.74 -6.67
CA ILE A 145 -14.63 -4.34 -6.88
C ILE A 145 -14.93 -4.11 -8.37
N MET A 146 -14.05 -3.37 -9.07
CA MET A 146 -14.22 -3.09 -10.49
C MET A 146 -14.14 -4.38 -11.33
N GLY A 147 -13.18 -5.25 -11.01
CA GLY A 147 -13.01 -6.52 -11.70
C GLY A 147 -14.21 -7.45 -11.49
N GLY A 148 -14.72 -7.54 -10.26
CA GLY A 148 -15.93 -8.29 -9.96
C GLY A 148 -17.18 -7.76 -10.66
N ALA A 149 -17.35 -6.43 -10.69
CA ALA A 149 -18.44 -5.78 -11.42
C ALA A 149 -18.41 -6.04 -12.94
N MET A 150 -17.23 -6.35 -13.49
CA MET A 150 -17.04 -6.70 -14.90
C MET A 150 -16.99 -8.22 -15.17
N GLY A 151 -17.31 -9.05 -14.17
CA GLY A 151 -17.40 -10.50 -14.30
C GLY A 151 -16.08 -11.25 -14.06
N GLY A 152 -15.06 -10.59 -13.53
CA GLY A 152 -13.80 -11.23 -13.12
C GLY A 152 -13.92 -11.92 -11.76
N GLN A 153 -12.96 -12.77 -11.46
CA GLN A 153 -12.87 -13.52 -10.20
C GLN A 153 -12.29 -12.64 -9.08
N GLU A 154 -13.15 -12.04 -8.25
CA GLU A 154 -12.74 -11.13 -7.15
C GLU A 154 -11.66 -11.75 -6.25
N ARG A 155 -11.80 -13.05 -5.92
CA ARG A 155 -10.83 -13.75 -5.06
C ARG A 155 -9.44 -13.81 -5.69
N ALA A 156 -9.33 -14.11 -6.98
CA ALA A 156 -8.07 -14.19 -7.70
C ALA A 156 -7.41 -12.79 -7.82
N ILE A 157 -8.20 -11.77 -8.15
CA ILE A 157 -7.74 -10.38 -8.21
C ILE A 157 -7.22 -9.94 -6.83
N ALA A 158 -8.00 -10.16 -5.77
CA ALA A 158 -7.60 -9.80 -4.40
C ALA A 158 -6.32 -10.51 -3.96
N LEU A 159 -6.18 -11.82 -4.28
CA LEU A 159 -5.00 -12.61 -3.97
C LEU A 159 -3.76 -12.08 -4.71
N ALA A 160 -3.86 -11.82 -6.02
CA ALA A 160 -2.75 -11.26 -6.80
C ALA A 160 -2.27 -9.93 -6.23
N HIS A 161 -3.19 -9.03 -5.88
CA HIS A 161 -2.84 -7.75 -5.26
C HIS A 161 -2.26 -7.90 -3.86
N ALA A 162 -2.79 -8.80 -3.02
CA ALA A 162 -2.26 -9.05 -1.68
C ALA A 162 -0.83 -9.59 -1.74
N LEU A 163 -0.57 -10.56 -2.64
CA LEU A 163 0.77 -11.12 -2.85
C LEU A 163 1.75 -10.09 -3.43
N ARG A 164 1.30 -9.23 -4.36
CA ARG A 164 2.11 -8.13 -4.86
C ARG A 164 2.54 -7.20 -3.72
N ILE A 165 1.58 -6.76 -2.89
CA ILE A 165 1.88 -5.88 -1.75
C ILE A 165 2.84 -6.57 -0.79
N LEU A 166 2.60 -7.83 -0.44
CA LEU A 166 3.46 -8.63 0.43
C LEU A 166 4.89 -8.72 -0.13
N THR A 167 5.02 -9.09 -1.41
CA THR A 167 6.33 -9.22 -2.09
C THR A 167 7.08 -7.90 -2.08
N VAL A 168 6.43 -6.79 -2.44
CA VAL A 168 7.07 -5.47 -2.50
C VAL A 168 7.47 -4.98 -1.11
N VAL A 169 6.57 -5.11 -0.12
CA VAL A 169 6.81 -4.69 1.27
C VAL A 169 7.95 -5.47 1.92
N LEU A 170 8.14 -6.74 1.56
CA LEU A 170 9.26 -7.54 2.06
C LEU A 170 10.55 -7.28 1.28
N THR A 171 10.48 -7.18 -0.06
CA THR A 171 11.68 -7.10 -0.90
C THR A 171 12.38 -5.75 -0.77
N ILE A 172 11.64 -4.64 -0.81
CA ILE A 172 12.23 -3.30 -0.87
C ILE A 172 13.05 -2.97 0.40
N PRO A 173 12.53 -3.08 1.64
CA PRO A 173 13.31 -2.77 2.83
C PRO A 173 14.50 -3.71 3.03
N VAL A 174 14.36 -4.99 2.67
CA VAL A 174 15.44 -5.97 2.74
C VAL A 174 16.55 -5.61 1.74
N TRP A 175 16.17 -5.21 0.52
CA TRP A 175 17.11 -4.72 -0.48
C TRP A 175 17.91 -3.52 0.01
N TYR A 176 17.24 -2.49 0.54
CA TYR A 176 17.90 -1.31 1.07
C TYR A 176 18.84 -1.63 2.23
N ARG A 177 18.45 -2.56 3.10
CA ARG A 177 19.33 -3.00 4.19
C ARG A 177 20.59 -3.72 3.69
N LEU A 178 20.44 -4.64 2.73
CA LEU A 178 21.54 -5.48 2.23
C LEU A 178 22.49 -4.71 1.32
N VAL A 179 21.97 -3.81 0.50
CA VAL A 179 22.73 -3.11 -0.54
C VAL A 179 23.22 -1.73 -0.07
N ALA A 180 22.36 -0.97 0.59
CA ALA A 180 22.68 0.39 1.04
C ALA A 180 23.17 0.46 2.50
N GLY A 181 23.21 -0.66 3.23
CA GLY A 181 23.62 -0.70 4.64
C GLY A 181 22.68 0.09 5.57
N ALA A 182 21.46 0.39 5.12
CA ALA A 182 20.52 1.25 5.83
C ALA A 182 20.05 0.58 7.13
N GLN A 183 20.56 1.07 8.25
CA GLN A 183 20.17 0.64 9.61
C GLN A 183 19.20 1.63 10.24
N THR A 184 18.10 1.96 9.56
CA THR A 184 17.16 2.96 10.08
C THR A 184 15.93 2.30 10.69
N SER A 185 15.67 2.64 11.94
CA SER A 185 14.40 2.36 12.61
C SER A 185 13.52 3.61 12.53
N VAL A 186 12.27 3.47 12.13
CA VAL A 186 11.29 4.59 12.19
C VAL A 186 11.20 5.16 13.60
N LEU A 187 11.40 4.33 14.64
CA LEU A 187 11.42 4.80 16.02
C LEU A 187 12.51 5.84 16.29
N THR A 188 13.71 5.70 15.72
CA THR A 188 14.77 6.69 15.90
C THR A 188 14.50 8.02 15.17
N MET A 189 13.74 7.99 14.09
CA MET A 189 13.34 9.20 13.36
C MET A 189 12.11 9.91 13.94
N VAL A 190 11.29 9.20 14.71
CA VAL A 190 10.09 9.76 15.36
C VAL A 190 10.43 10.44 16.70
N HIS A 191 11.59 10.19 17.28
CA HIS A 191 12.08 10.95 18.43
C HIS A 191 12.52 12.36 17.97
N GLY A 192 11.55 13.19 17.62
CA GLY A 192 11.74 14.65 17.62
C GLY A 192 11.92 15.16 19.03
N PRO A 193 12.20 16.47 19.21
CA PRO A 193 12.36 17.04 20.55
C PRO A 193 11.15 16.67 21.42
N THR A 194 11.43 16.02 22.56
CA THR A 194 10.44 15.43 23.48
C THR A 194 9.65 16.46 24.31
N ASN A 195 9.81 17.73 24.04
CA ASN A 195 9.02 18.81 24.65
C ASN A 195 7.78 19.15 23.82
N ASN A 196 6.97 18.12 23.49
CA ASN A 196 5.68 18.38 22.86
C ASN A 196 4.74 19.01 23.90
N ASP A 197 4.38 20.27 23.69
CA ASP A 197 3.33 20.93 24.44
C ASP A 197 1.97 20.25 24.12
N TRP A 198 1.03 20.26 25.06
CA TRP A 198 -0.33 19.77 24.82
C TRP A 198 -0.99 20.39 23.57
N LYS A 199 -0.58 21.59 23.20
CA LYS A 199 -1.00 22.30 21.98
C LYS A 199 -0.61 21.55 20.71
N ASP A 200 0.61 21.00 20.65
CA ASP A 200 1.08 20.19 19.53
C ASP A 200 0.23 18.94 19.34
N TYR A 201 -0.06 18.24 20.44
CA TYR A 201 -0.95 17.07 20.37
C TYR A 201 -2.37 17.45 19.91
N ALA A 202 -2.89 18.58 20.37
CA ALA A 202 -4.19 19.06 19.92
C ALA A 202 -4.21 19.36 18.41
N VAL A 203 -3.14 19.98 17.88
CA VAL A 203 -2.99 20.21 16.43
C VAL A 203 -2.91 18.90 15.67
N LEU A 204 -2.09 17.93 16.12
CA LEU A 204 -1.96 16.64 15.44
C LEU A 204 -3.28 15.85 15.43
N ILE A 205 -4.00 15.81 16.58
CA ILE A 205 -5.31 15.17 16.68
C ILE A 205 -6.32 15.88 15.77
N GLY A 206 -6.31 17.23 15.78
CA GLY A 206 -7.15 18.05 14.89
C GLY A 206 -6.89 17.73 13.42
N CYS A 207 -5.62 17.65 13.00
CA CYS A 207 -5.24 17.26 11.63
C CYS A 207 -5.75 15.86 11.29
N GLY A 208 -5.67 14.90 12.22
CA GLY A 208 -6.18 13.55 12.04
C GLY A 208 -7.70 13.50 11.83
N LEU A 209 -8.45 14.11 12.74
CA LEU A 209 -9.92 14.06 12.74
C LEU A 209 -10.51 14.88 11.60
N ILE A 210 -10.13 16.16 11.49
CA ILE A 210 -10.61 17.06 10.44
C ILE A 210 -10.20 16.54 9.07
N GLY A 211 -8.93 16.09 8.94
CA GLY A 211 -8.43 15.51 7.70
C GLY A 211 -9.21 14.27 7.27
N ALA A 212 -9.54 13.37 8.19
CA ALA A 212 -10.34 12.18 7.88
C ALA A 212 -11.78 12.55 7.42
N VAL A 213 -12.38 13.60 7.99
CA VAL A 213 -13.70 14.10 7.56
C VAL A 213 -13.60 14.75 6.19
N VAL A 214 -12.66 15.69 6.01
CA VAL A 214 -12.45 16.41 4.75
C VAL A 214 -12.11 15.45 3.62
N GLY A 215 -11.21 14.48 3.88
CA GLY A 215 -10.84 13.46 2.89
C GLY A 215 -12.03 12.65 2.41
N ARG A 216 -12.98 12.32 3.30
CA ARG A 216 -14.23 11.62 2.93
C ARG A 216 -15.21 12.51 2.19
N LEU A 217 -15.38 13.75 2.61
CA LEU A 217 -16.27 14.71 1.95
C LEU A 217 -15.82 15.00 0.51
N LEU A 218 -14.51 15.16 0.31
CA LEU A 218 -13.91 15.38 -1.00
C LEU A 218 -13.76 14.06 -1.82
N ARG A 219 -14.20 12.92 -1.28
CA ARG A 219 -14.08 11.60 -1.91
C ARG A 219 -12.66 11.26 -2.38
N LEU A 220 -11.65 11.69 -1.61
CA LEU A 220 -10.26 11.43 -1.94
C LEU A 220 -9.96 9.93 -1.92
N PRO A 221 -9.16 9.40 -2.85
CA PRO A 221 -8.68 8.03 -2.76
C PRO A 221 -7.87 7.85 -1.48
N ALA A 222 -7.97 6.69 -0.83
CA ALA A 222 -7.37 6.46 0.49
C ALA A 222 -7.69 7.58 1.50
N SER A 223 -8.94 8.07 1.55
CA SER A 223 -9.40 9.25 2.27
C SER A 223 -8.94 9.34 3.73
N PHE A 224 -8.89 8.20 4.45
CA PHE A 224 -8.44 8.12 5.84
C PHE A 224 -6.93 8.34 6.04
N MET A 225 -6.16 8.33 4.96
CA MET A 225 -4.73 8.63 5.00
C MET A 225 -4.43 9.98 4.36
N MET A 226 -4.98 10.22 3.17
CA MET A 226 -4.69 11.40 2.36
C MET A 226 -5.23 12.68 3.01
N GLY A 227 -6.45 12.65 3.57
CA GLY A 227 -7.00 13.81 4.27
C GLY A 227 -6.14 14.23 5.47
N PRO A 228 -5.86 13.34 6.44
CA PRO A 228 -4.95 13.63 7.55
C PRO A 228 -3.55 14.05 7.11
N MET A 229 -3.00 13.44 6.05
CA MET A 229 -1.69 13.81 5.51
C MET A 229 -1.68 15.24 4.99
N LEU A 230 -2.68 15.64 4.20
CA LEU A 230 -2.78 17.01 3.68
C LEU A 230 -2.98 18.03 4.79
N MET A 231 -3.86 17.77 5.77
CA MET A 231 -4.09 18.66 6.90
C MET A 231 -2.82 18.80 7.76
N SER A 232 -2.11 17.70 8.01
CA SER A 232 -0.84 17.73 8.74
C SER A 232 0.25 18.48 7.95
N ALA A 233 0.34 18.27 6.63
CA ALA A 233 1.26 19.00 5.76
C ALA A 233 1.00 20.51 5.81
N ILE A 234 -0.27 20.94 5.71
CA ILE A 234 -0.65 22.35 5.83
C ILE A 234 -0.25 22.91 7.19
N ALA A 235 -0.52 22.19 8.29
CA ALA A 235 -0.19 22.63 9.63
C ALA A 235 1.33 22.79 9.84
N HIS A 236 2.15 21.85 9.32
CA HIS A 236 3.61 21.94 9.42
C HIS A 236 4.18 23.05 8.50
N LEU A 237 3.70 23.18 7.28
CA LEU A 237 4.11 24.26 6.37
C LEU A 237 3.71 25.64 6.88
N ALA A 238 2.59 25.75 7.60
CA ALA A 238 2.16 26.98 8.25
C ALA A 238 2.89 27.26 9.58
N GLY A 239 3.78 26.38 10.03
CA GLY A 239 4.51 26.54 11.29
C GLY A 239 3.64 26.39 12.55
N LEU A 240 2.43 25.80 12.45
CA LEU A 240 1.55 25.60 13.59
C LEU A 240 2.07 24.51 14.55
N THR A 241 2.85 23.57 14.07
CA THR A 241 3.54 22.55 14.84
C THR A 241 4.75 21.99 14.08
N ASN A 242 5.76 21.55 14.81
CA ASN A 242 6.90 20.78 14.29
C ASN A 242 6.92 19.35 14.90
N SER A 243 5.90 18.99 15.63
CA SER A 243 5.79 17.75 16.38
C SER A 243 5.30 16.61 15.49
N LYS A 244 5.69 15.39 15.88
CA LYS A 244 5.29 14.13 15.21
C LYS A 244 4.46 13.28 16.18
N PRO A 245 3.62 12.37 15.67
CA PRO A 245 2.94 11.39 16.52
C PRO A 245 3.95 10.58 17.35
N PRO A 246 3.61 10.22 18.61
CA PRO A 246 4.48 9.42 19.48
C PRO A 246 4.92 8.10 18.84
N GLY A 247 6.18 7.70 19.06
CA GLY A 247 6.77 6.51 18.45
C GLY A 247 6.03 5.22 18.76
N GLU A 248 5.52 5.09 19.98
CA GLU A 248 4.74 3.94 20.41
C GLU A 248 3.43 3.83 19.65
N LEU A 249 2.79 4.96 19.37
CA LEU A 249 1.55 5.02 18.60
C LEU A 249 1.82 4.66 17.12
N VAL A 250 2.95 5.10 16.60
CA VAL A 250 3.41 4.73 15.25
C VAL A 250 3.73 3.23 15.17
N ALA A 251 4.39 2.66 16.19
CA ALA A 251 4.66 1.22 16.25
C ALA A 251 3.36 0.41 16.32
N ALA A 252 2.39 0.83 17.13
CA ALA A 252 1.07 0.20 17.19
C ALA A 252 0.34 0.26 15.85
N ALA A 253 0.42 1.41 15.15
CA ALA A 253 -0.15 1.56 13.81
C ALA A 253 0.52 0.63 12.80
N GLN A 254 1.84 0.48 12.85
CA GLN A 254 2.59 -0.45 12.00
C GLN A 254 2.19 -1.91 12.25
N ILE A 255 2.03 -2.33 13.51
CA ILE A 255 1.58 -3.69 13.86
C ILE A 255 0.20 -3.97 13.25
N VAL A 256 -0.75 -3.06 13.45
CA VAL A 256 -2.13 -3.23 12.94
C VAL A 256 -2.15 -3.25 11.41
N MET A 257 -1.36 -2.41 10.76
CA MET A 257 -1.27 -2.38 9.30
C MET A 257 -0.60 -3.64 8.76
N GLY A 258 0.53 -4.06 9.33
CA GLY A 258 1.25 -5.27 8.93
C GLY A 258 0.42 -6.53 9.14
N ALA A 259 -0.16 -6.70 10.33
CA ALA A 259 -1.07 -7.81 10.62
C ALA A 259 -2.30 -7.81 9.71
N GLY A 260 -2.81 -6.62 9.36
CA GLY A 260 -3.92 -6.47 8.41
C GLY A 260 -3.59 -6.94 7.00
N ILE A 261 -2.33 -6.89 6.56
CA ILE A 261 -1.88 -7.50 5.31
C ILE A 261 -1.90 -9.03 5.43
N GLY A 262 -1.34 -9.57 6.51
CA GLY A 262 -1.32 -11.03 6.76
C GLY A 262 -2.72 -11.63 6.88
N CYS A 263 -3.66 -10.94 7.52
CA CYS A 263 -5.06 -11.40 7.66
C CYS A 263 -5.78 -11.60 6.31
N ARG A 264 -5.30 -11.02 5.21
CA ARG A 264 -5.88 -11.21 3.86
C ARG A 264 -5.70 -12.61 3.31
N PHE A 265 -4.75 -13.36 3.87
CA PHE A 265 -4.47 -14.75 3.46
C PHE A 265 -5.25 -15.79 4.27
N VAL A 266 -6.10 -15.37 5.21
CA VAL A 266 -6.95 -16.30 5.98
C VAL A 266 -7.93 -17.00 5.06
N GLY A 267 -7.95 -18.35 5.12
CA GLY A 267 -8.78 -19.19 4.25
C GLY A 267 -8.22 -19.41 2.84
N ALA A 268 -7.00 -18.93 2.56
CA ALA A 268 -6.29 -19.28 1.34
C ALA A 268 -5.72 -20.71 1.47
N ALA A 269 -6.24 -21.66 0.71
CA ALA A 269 -5.73 -23.03 0.68
C ALA A 269 -4.45 -23.08 -0.17
N ILE A 270 -3.30 -23.27 0.46
CA ILE A 270 -1.98 -23.26 -0.22
C ILE A 270 -1.92 -24.36 -1.29
N ASP A 271 -2.45 -25.54 -1.00
CA ASP A 271 -2.36 -26.70 -1.89
C ASP A 271 -3.06 -26.51 -3.25
N GLN A 272 -4.07 -25.64 -3.28
CA GLN A 272 -4.80 -25.31 -4.51
C GLN A 272 -4.26 -24.07 -5.22
N LEU A 273 -3.47 -23.26 -4.54
CA LEU A 273 -3.07 -21.92 -4.97
C LEU A 273 -1.59 -21.81 -5.38
N HIS A 274 -0.78 -22.86 -5.32
CA HIS A 274 0.66 -22.77 -5.57
C HIS A 274 1.01 -22.19 -6.95
N LYS A 275 0.23 -22.50 -8.00
CA LYS A 275 0.43 -21.93 -9.34
C LYS A 275 0.05 -20.44 -9.40
N GLU A 276 -1.04 -20.08 -8.74
CA GLU A 276 -1.52 -18.69 -8.67
C GLU A 276 -0.58 -17.83 -7.80
N LEU A 277 -0.04 -18.40 -6.71
CA LEU A 277 0.99 -17.78 -5.87
C LEU A 277 2.25 -17.48 -6.68
N GLY A 278 2.77 -18.47 -7.40
CA GLY A 278 3.96 -18.31 -8.25
C GLY A 278 3.75 -17.28 -9.36
N ALA A 279 2.60 -17.31 -10.04
CA ALA A 279 2.27 -16.34 -11.06
C ALA A 279 2.15 -14.92 -10.48
N SER A 280 1.55 -14.75 -9.30
CA SER A 280 1.40 -13.44 -8.66
C SER A 280 2.72 -12.86 -8.16
N ILE A 281 3.61 -13.69 -7.61
CA ILE A 281 4.97 -13.29 -7.23
C ILE A 281 5.77 -12.91 -8.48
N GLY A 282 5.71 -13.71 -9.55
CA GLY A 282 6.37 -13.40 -10.82
C GLY A 282 5.90 -12.08 -11.42
N ALA A 283 4.60 -11.78 -11.40
CA ALA A 283 4.06 -10.50 -11.82
C ALA A 283 4.58 -9.34 -10.93
N ALA A 284 4.70 -9.54 -9.61
CA ALA A 284 5.27 -8.55 -8.71
C ALA A 284 6.75 -8.27 -9.02
N VAL A 285 7.54 -9.31 -9.30
CA VAL A 285 8.95 -9.17 -9.72
C VAL A 285 9.08 -8.40 -11.03
N ILE A 286 8.23 -8.68 -12.03
CA ILE A 286 8.19 -7.93 -13.30
C ILE A 286 7.90 -6.45 -13.03
N LEU A 287 6.93 -6.14 -12.18
CA LEU A 287 6.58 -4.76 -11.85
C LEU A 287 7.69 -4.04 -11.09
N ILE A 288 8.40 -4.73 -10.18
CA ILE A 288 9.58 -4.17 -9.48
C ILE A 288 10.70 -3.91 -10.49
N GLY A 289 10.96 -4.84 -11.41
CA GLY A 289 11.95 -4.66 -12.48
C GLY A 289 11.64 -3.46 -13.36
N CYS A 290 10.37 -3.30 -13.79
CA CYS A 290 9.92 -2.11 -14.50
C CYS A 290 10.16 -0.83 -13.68
N ALA A 291 9.81 -0.84 -12.39
CA ALA A 291 10.01 0.32 -11.51
C ALA A 291 11.48 0.75 -11.48
N VAL A 292 12.41 -0.19 -11.33
CA VAL A 292 13.87 0.10 -11.30
C VAL A 292 14.35 0.63 -12.65
N ILE A 293 13.95 0.01 -13.76
CA ILE A 293 14.38 0.42 -15.11
C ILE A 293 13.90 1.85 -15.41
N PHE A 294 12.61 2.11 -15.19
CA PHE A 294 12.03 3.44 -15.44
C PHE A 294 12.53 4.48 -14.45
N ALA A 295 12.84 4.11 -13.18
CA ALA A 295 13.45 5.02 -12.23
C ALA A 295 14.85 5.45 -12.68
N LYS A 296 15.68 4.53 -13.17
CA LYS A 296 16.99 4.88 -13.73
C LYS A 296 16.88 5.83 -14.92
N ALA A 297 15.92 5.59 -15.82
CA ALA A 297 15.64 6.49 -16.95
C ALA A 297 15.20 7.89 -16.45
N THR A 298 14.33 7.96 -15.43
CA THR A 298 13.90 9.22 -14.83
C THR A 298 15.07 9.99 -14.23
N VAL A 299 15.92 9.30 -13.48
CA VAL A 299 17.13 9.92 -12.86
C VAL A 299 18.05 10.49 -13.93
N ALA A 300 18.27 9.78 -15.03
CA ALA A 300 19.07 10.26 -16.16
C ALA A 300 18.48 11.52 -16.81
N LEU A 301 17.16 11.67 -16.83
CA LEU A 301 16.47 12.81 -17.42
C LEU A 301 16.34 14.01 -16.48
N THR A 302 16.24 13.79 -15.17
CA THR A 302 15.83 14.84 -14.20
C THR A 302 16.88 15.14 -13.14
N GLY A 303 17.84 14.24 -12.93
CA GLY A 303 18.81 14.32 -11.82
C GLY A 303 18.16 14.11 -10.43
N LEU A 304 16.95 13.52 -10.35
CA LEU A 304 16.31 13.16 -9.09
C LEU A 304 17.11 12.06 -8.37
N ASN A 305 16.91 11.95 -7.05
CA ASN A 305 17.51 10.86 -6.27
C ASN A 305 16.96 9.50 -6.71
N LEU A 306 17.85 8.51 -6.92
CA LEU A 306 17.48 7.18 -7.42
C LEU A 306 16.60 6.45 -6.42
N ASP A 307 16.93 6.51 -5.12
CA ASP A 307 16.20 5.79 -4.08
C ASP A 307 14.78 6.32 -3.93
N ALA A 308 14.63 7.65 -3.95
CA ALA A 308 13.33 8.31 -3.93
C ALA A 308 12.49 7.93 -5.17
N THR A 309 13.11 7.88 -6.34
CA THR A 309 12.43 7.56 -7.60
C THR A 309 12.02 6.08 -7.65
N VAL A 310 12.90 5.15 -7.26
CA VAL A 310 12.59 3.71 -7.19
C VAL A 310 11.43 3.46 -6.24
N LEU A 311 11.46 4.07 -5.06
CA LEU A 311 10.40 3.91 -4.07
C LEU A 311 9.08 4.53 -4.53
N SER A 312 9.13 5.67 -5.23
CA SER A 312 7.97 6.33 -5.83
C SER A 312 7.30 5.49 -6.92
N TYR A 313 8.09 4.70 -7.65
CA TYR A 313 7.63 3.84 -8.75
C TYR A 313 7.25 2.43 -8.30
N ALA A 314 7.71 2.01 -7.13
CA ALA A 314 7.45 0.68 -6.59
C ALA A 314 5.95 0.32 -6.58
N PRO A 315 5.58 -0.91 -7.01
CA PRO A 315 4.18 -1.32 -7.13
C PRO A 315 3.54 -1.74 -5.78
N GLY A 316 3.92 -1.05 -4.70
CA GLY A 316 3.41 -1.26 -3.35
C GLY A 316 2.15 -0.47 -3.02
N GLY A 317 1.69 -0.59 -1.78
CA GLY A 317 0.62 0.24 -1.25
C GLY A 317 1.13 1.65 -0.91
N PHE A 318 0.24 2.64 -1.04
CA PHE A 318 0.56 4.05 -0.76
C PHE A 318 1.13 4.25 0.65
N ALA A 319 0.44 3.69 1.66
CA ALA A 319 0.85 3.80 3.05
C ALA A 319 2.21 3.14 3.31
N GLU A 320 2.37 1.93 2.81
CA GLU A 320 3.54 1.11 3.04
C GLU A 320 4.80 1.73 2.41
N MET A 321 4.69 2.20 1.17
CA MET A 321 5.84 2.82 0.46
C MET A 321 6.24 4.16 1.06
N SER A 322 5.26 4.97 1.46
CA SER A 322 5.55 6.25 2.14
C SER A 322 6.21 6.04 3.50
N LEU A 323 5.83 4.98 4.23
CA LEU A 323 6.47 4.60 5.50
C LEU A 323 7.90 4.09 5.29
N ILE A 324 8.14 3.30 4.23
CA ILE A 324 9.47 2.87 3.85
C ILE A 324 10.34 4.09 3.52
N GLY A 325 9.79 5.04 2.77
CA GLY A 325 10.47 6.31 2.47
C GLY A 325 10.87 7.06 3.73
N LEU A 326 9.93 7.21 4.68
CA LEU A 326 10.20 7.85 5.96
C LEU A 326 11.29 7.11 6.76
N ALA A 327 11.23 5.79 6.82
CA ALA A 327 12.19 4.96 7.55
C ALA A 327 13.60 5.01 6.96
N LEU A 328 13.72 5.25 5.68
CA LEU A 328 14.99 5.36 4.95
C LEU A 328 15.50 6.80 4.84
N GLY A 329 14.79 7.78 5.42
CA GLY A 329 15.14 9.20 5.28
C GLY A 329 14.95 9.73 3.87
N ILE A 330 14.14 9.07 3.05
CA ILE A 330 13.81 9.47 1.69
C ILE A 330 12.67 10.50 1.72
N GLU A 331 12.65 11.36 0.74
CA GLU A 331 11.65 12.41 0.58
C GLU A 331 10.21 11.83 0.44
N VAL A 332 9.49 11.81 1.57
CA VAL A 332 8.16 11.21 1.68
C VAL A 332 7.15 11.87 0.75
N ALA A 333 7.26 13.18 0.56
CA ALA A 333 6.32 13.94 -0.28
C ALA A 333 6.37 13.50 -1.75
N MET A 334 7.56 13.25 -2.29
CA MET A 334 7.74 12.72 -3.65
C MET A 334 7.09 11.34 -3.76
N VAL A 335 7.40 10.43 -2.82
CA VAL A 335 6.84 9.07 -2.79
C VAL A 335 5.32 9.12 -2.72
N ALA A 336 4.77 9.89 -1.77
CA ALA A 336 3.34 10.03 -1.57
C ALA A 336 2.62 10.58 -2.81
N THR A 337 3.16 11.64 -3.42
CA THR A 337 2.58 12.29 -4.60
C THR A 337 2.53 11.33 -5.80
N HIS A 338 3.60 10.59 -6.07
CA HIS A 338 3.66 9.65 -7.18
C HIS A 338 2.71 8.46 -7.00
N HIS A 339 2.64 7.91 -5.78
CA HIS A 339 1.67 6.84 -5.48
C HIS A 339 0.23 7.31 -5.63
N LEU A 340 -0.05 8.53 -5.19
CA LEU A 340 -1.35 9.14 -5.30
C LEU A 340 -1.74 9.37 -6.77
N PHE A 341 -0.84 9.99 -7.54
CA PHE A 341 -1.03 10.19 -8.97
C PHE A 341 -1.31 8.86 -9.68
N ARG A 342 -0.55 7.81 -9.38
CA ARG A 342 -0.79 6.47 -9.95
C ARG A 342 -2.18 5.92 -9.60
N LEU A 343 -2.64 6.09 -8.36
CA LEU A 343 -3.99 5.67 -7.95
C LEU A 343 -5.06 6.40 -8.76
N PHE A 344 -4.96 7.72 -8.89
CA PHE A 344 -5.88 8.51 -9.72
C PHE A 344 -5.83 8.06 -11.19
N LEU A 345 -4.64 7.93 -11.75
CA LEU A 345 -4.44 7.50 -13.13
C LEU A 345 -5.16 6.17 -13.40
N ILE A 346 -4.97 5.18 -12.53
CA ILE A 346 -5.53 3.85 -12.71
C ILE A 346 -7.04 3.85 -12.51
N VAL A 347 -7.56 4.52 -11.48
CA VAL A 347 -9.00 4.59 -11.22
C VAL A 347 -9.73 5.27 -12.38
N LEU A 348 -9.16 6.33 -12.94
CA LEU A 348 -9.76 7.05 -14.07
C LEU A 348 -9.65 6.27 -15.39
N THR A 349 -8.50 5.65 -15.67
CA THR A 349 -8.25 5.01 -16.97
C THR A 349 -8.74 3.57 -17.06
N SER A 350 -8.75 2.84 -15.94
CA SER A 350 -9.05 1.40 -15.92
C SER A 350 -10.43 1.04 -16.52
N PRO A 351 -11.53 1.77 -16.27
CA PRO A 351 -12.84 1.45 -16.86
C PRO A 351 -12.86 1.62 -18.39
N PHE A 352 -12.12 2.60 -18.92
CA PHE A 352 -12.08 2.88 -20.36
C PHE A 352 -11.23 1.83 -21.08
N ILE A 353 -10.02 1.58 -20.57
CA ILE A 353 -9.09 0.61 -21.16
C ILE A 353 -9.68 -0.81 -21.10
N SER A 354 -10.32 -1.16 -19.99
CA SER A 354 -10.95 -2.49 -19.84
C SER A 354 -12.02 -2.72 -20.90
N ARG A 355 -12.89 -1.76 -21.15
CA ARG A 355 -13.90 -1.86 -22.24
C ARG A 355 -13.24 -2.11 -23.59
N PHE A 356 -12.18 -1.36 -23.91
CA PHE A 356 -11.47 -1.50 -25.19
C PHE A 356 -10.75 -2.85 -25.33
N VAL A 357 -10.07 -3.32 -24.28
CA VAL A 357 -9.34 -4.60 -24.29
C VAL A 357 -10.29 -5.80 -24.30
N LEU A 358 -11.44 -5.69 -23.64
CA LEU A 358 -12.38 -6.80 -23.47
C LEU A 358 -13.38 -6.91 -24.63
N THR A 359 -13.71 -5.82 -25.34
CA THR A 359 -14.62 -5.83 -26.48
C THR A 359 -13.99 -6.32 -27.79
N ARG A 360 -12.67 -6.18 -27.96
CA ARG A 360 -11.95 -6.67 -29.14
C ARG A 360 -11.73 -8.19 -29.21
N GLY A 361 -12.30 -8.95 -28.32
CA GLY A 361 -12.16 -10.41 -28.21
C GLY A 361 -13.46 -11.20 -28.34
N ARG A 362 -14.53 -10.56 -28.89
CA ARG A 362 -15.74 -11.27 -29.35
C ARG A 362 -15.69 -11.51 -30.84
#